data_31d998ef62b662b88d68faaae7ede4ac
#
_entry.id   31d998ef62b662b88d68faaae7ede4ac
#
_cell.length_a   1.000
_cell.length_b   1.000
_cell.length_c   1.000
_cell.angle_alpha   90.00
_cell.angle_beta   90.00
_cell.angle_gamma   90.00
#
_symmetry.space_group_name_H-M   'P 1'
#
loop_
_entity.id
_entity.type
_entity.pdbx_description
1 polymer ?
#
loop_
_entity_poly.entity_id
_entity_poly.type
_entity_poly.pdbx_seq_one_letter_code
_entity_poly.pdbx_strand_id
1 'polypeptide(L)'
;SSLITQNIPLSEISEAKGVEPFFTISIPEPLNVMTALVMAFTVGLGLAHLDTGFLKNVCNDFKEIIVKTIQAVILPLLPIYIFGIFFNMTHSGQVFHVLAVFVKIIGIIFLMHIFLLIFQYCIAGLLVRKNPFRLLGTMMPAYFTALGTQSSAATIPVTLKQTIRNEVHEGIAGFVIPLCATIHLSGSTLKIVACALALMMMQNIPYDFQMFAGFIFMLGVTMVVAPGVPGG
;
A
#
# COMPACT_ATOMS: atom_id res chain seq x y z
N SER A 1 -16.32 18.84 1.02
CA SER A 1 -15.37 19.55 1.89
C SER A 1 -15.88 19.71 3.32
N SER A 2 -17.21 19.81 3.55
CA SER A 2 -17.78 20.07 4.89
C SER A 2 -17.77 18.88 5.87
N LEU A 3 -17.48 17.67 5.42
CA LEU A 3 -17.44 16.48 6.27
C LEU A 3 -16.11 16.27 7.02
N ILE A 4 -15.06 16.96 6.59
CA ILE A 4 -13.70 16.82 7.15
C ILE A 4 -13.26 18.07 7.94
N THR A 5 -13.88 19.21 7.65
CA THR A 5 -13.57 20.50 8.33
C THR A 5 -14.34 20.68 9.63
N GLN A 6 -14.04 19.89 10.65
CA GLN A 6 -14.14 20.42 12.01
C GLN A 6 -12.77 20.96 12.36
N ASN A 7 -12.63 22.26 12.28
CA ASN A 7 -11.43 23.02 12.65
C ASN A 7 -11.10 22.79 14.13
N ILE A 8 -10.26 21.80 14.39
CA ILE A 8 -9.47 21.78 15.61
C ILE A 8 -8.04 21.96 15.10
N PRO A 9 -7.42 23.11 15.39
CA PRO A 9 -6.04 23.33 14.96
C PRO A 9 -5.16 22.28 15.64
N LEU A 10 -4.41 21.53 14.84
CA LEU A 10 -3.39 20.59 15.33
C LEU A 10 -2.27 21.31 16.10
N SER A 11 -2.20 22.64 16.08
CA SER A 11 -1.41 23.42 17.01
C SER A 11 -1.78 23.12 18.47
N GLU A 12 -3.06 22.88 18.79
CA GLU A 12 -3.46 22.40 20.13
C GLU A 12 -3.08 20.94 20.37
N ILE A 13 -2.91 20.16 19.31
CA ILE A 13 -2.48 18.75 19.39
C ILE A 13 -0.96 18.65 19.57
N SER A 14 -0.19 19.59 19.02
CA SER A 14 1.27 19.61 19.16
C SER A 14 1.74 20.17 20.51
N GLU A 15 0.90 20.89 21.24
CA GLU A 15 1.22 21.42 22.57
C GLU A 15 0.91 20.44 23.72
N ALA A 16 0.20 19.34 23.46
CA ALA A 16 0.10 18.28 24.45
C ALA A 16 1.48 17.63 24.60
N LYS A 17 2.18 17.94 25.68
CA LYS A 17 3.50 17.38 26.04
C LYS A 17 3.44 15.86 25.98
N GLY A 18 3.83 15.30 24.85
CA GLY A 18 4.10 13.86 24.72
C GLY A 18 5.28 13.49 25.64
N VAL A 19 5.40 12.23 25.94
CA VAL A 19 6.55 11.72 26.69
C VAL A 19 7.79 11.89 25.81
N GLU A 20 8.75 12.71 26.24
CA GLU A 20 10.01 12.86 25.54
C GLU A 20 10.86 11.58 25.72
N PRO A 21 11.49 11.07 24.66
CA PRO A 21 12.34 9.90 24.76
C PRO A 21 13.60 10.23 25.58
N PHE A 22 13.99 9.33 26.50
CA PHE A 22 15.21 9.48 27.30
C PHE A 22 16.50 9.54 26.46
N PHE A 23 16.50 8.93 25.28
CA PHE A 23 17.60 8.97 24.33
C PHE A 23 17.09 8.72 22.93
N THR A 24 17.77 9.26 21.94
CA THR A 24 17.53 9.02 20.51
C THR A 24 18.74 8.34 19.92
N ILE A 25 18.52 7.21 19.23
CA ILE A 25 19.57 6.52 18.48
C ILE A 25 19.46 6.97 17.02
N SER A 26 20.45 7.75 16.57
CA SER A 26 20.56 8.11 15.15
C SER A 26 21.33 7.03 14.41
N ILE A 27 20.64 6.26 13.57
CA ILE A 27 21.26 5.28 12.66
C ILE A 27 21.35 5.93 11.29
N PRO A 28 22.54 6.27 10.80
CA PRO A 28 22.69 6.86 9.48
C PRO A 28 22.25 5.86 8.41
N GLU A 29 21.46 6.33 7.45
CA GLU A 29 21.00 5.53 6.33
C GLU A 29 22.20 5.17 5.43
N PRO A 30 22.49 3.87 5.19
CA PRO A 30 23.59 3.47 4.31
C PRO A 30 23.31 3.85 2.84
N LEU A 31 22.04 3.91 2.45
CA LEU A 31 21.57 4.34 1.13
C LEU A 31 20.26 5.12 1.29
N ASN A 32 20.19 6.28 0.68
CA ASN A 32 18.93 7.02 0.57
C ASN A 32 17.95 6.24 -0.32
N VAL A 33 16.67 6.30 -0.02
CA VAL A 33 15.59 5.60 -0.74
C VAL A 33 15.63 5.84 -2.24
N MET A 34 15.87 7.09 -2.68
CA MET A 34 15.95 7.43 -4.11
C MET A 34 17.18 6.78 -4.79
N THR A 35 18.33 6.77 -4.11
CA THR A 35 19.54 6.12 -4.62
C THR A 35 19.33 4.60 -4.72
N ALA A 36 18.71 3.98 -3.72
CA ALA A 36 18.39 2.56 -3.75
C ALA A 36 17.43 2.20 -4.89
N LEU A 37 16.43 3.06 -5.16
CA LEU A 37 15.48 2.90 -6.28
C LEU A 37 16.19 2.98 -7.64
N VAL A 38 16.99 4.02 -7.87
CA VAL A 38 17.75 4.18 -9.12
C VAL A 38 18.68 2.98 -9.34
N MET A 39 19.37 2.54 -8.28
CA MET A 39 20.23 1.35 -8.33
C MET A 39 19.43 0.07 -8.65
N ALA A 40 18.27 -0.13 -8.03
CA ALA A 40 17.41 -1.29 -8.31
C ALA A 40 16.92 -1.30 -9.76
N PHE A 41 16.52 -0.15 -10.31
CA PHE A 41 16.11 -0.03 -11.70
C PHE A 41 17.26 -0.29 -12.67
N THR A 42 18.42 0.32 -12.44
CA THR A 42 19.58 0.14 -13.34
C THR A 42 20.09 -1.29 -13.33
N VAL A 43 20.21 -1.90 -12.15
CA VAL A 43 20.61 -3.32 -12.01
C VAL A 43 19.54 -4.24 -12.62
N GLY A 44 18.25 -3.97 -12.36
CA GLY A 44 17.14 -4.77 -12.91
C GLY A 44 17.08 -4.73 -14.43
N LEU A 45 17.25 -3.55 -15.05
CA LEU A 45 17.34 -3.40 -16.49
C LEU A 45 18.59 -4.10 -17.06
N GLY A 46 19.73 -3.95 -16.39
CA GLY A 46 20.95 -4.66 -16.77
C GLY A 46 20.78 -6.18 -16.75
N LEU A 47 20.15 -6.72 -15.70
CA LEU A 47 19.85 -8.16 -15.57
C LEU A 47 18.86 -8.68 -16.64
N ALA A 48 17.97 -7.82 -17.13
CA ALA A 48 17.05 -8.18 -18.20
C ALA A 48 17.76 -8.36 -19.57
N HIS A 49 18.93 -7.74 -19.76
CA HIS A 49 19.71 -7.78 -21.00
C HIS A 49 20.94 -8.69 -20.92
N LEU A 50 21.37 -9.08 -19.71
CA LEU A 50 22.51 -9.94 -19.51
C LEU A 50 22.06 -11.37 -19.18
N ASP A 51 22.45 -12.33 -19.99
CA ASP A 51 22.18 -13.76 -19.76
C ASP A 51 23.05 -14.37 -18.62
N THR A 52 23.47 -13.56 -17.65
CA THR A 52 24.29 -14.01 -16.52
C THR A 52 23.42 -14.39 -15.33
N GLY A 53 23.24 -15.71 -15.11
CA GLY A 53 22.48 -16.25 -13.99
C GLY A 53 23.10 -15.91 -12.61
N PHE A 54 24.39 -15.65 -12.53
CA PHE A 54 25.09 -15.38 -11.27
C PHE A 54 24.58 -14.14 -10.56
N LEU A 55 24.55 -12.98 -11.22
CA LEU A 55 24.10 -11.73 -10.60
C LEU A 55 22.60 -11.79 -10.23
N LYS A 56 21.80 -12.47 -11.02
CA LYS A 56 20.38 -12.71 -10.72
C LYS A 56 20.22 -13.53 -9.43
N ASN A 57 21.02 -14.56 -9.24
CA ASN A 57 20.99 -15.37 -8.02
C ASN A 57 21.43 -14.54 -6.80
N VAL A 58 22.49 -13.76 -6.91
CA VAL A 58 22.94 -12.85 -5.83
C VAL A 58 21.85 -11.86 -5.43
N CYS A 59 21.16 -11.26 -6.40
CA CYS A 59 20.03 -10.35 -6.10
C CYS A 59 18.85 -11.08 -5.43
N ASN A 60 18.56 -12.31 -5.83
CA ASN A 60 17.51 -13.11 -5.20
C ASN A 60 17.89 -13.53 -3.77
N ASP A 61 19.11 -13.95 -3.54
CA ASP A 61 19.61 -14.32 -2.21
C ASP A 61 19.60 -13.09 -1.28
N PHE A 62 20.04 -11.94 -1.78
CA PHE A 62 19.98 -10.67 -1.04
C PHE A 62 18.53 -10.29 -0.67
N LYS A 63 17.60 -10.39 -1.63
CA LYS A 63 16.17 -10.19 -1.39
C LYS A 63 15.66 -11.12 -0.29
N GLU A 64 16.04 -12.40 -0.31
CA GLU A 64 15.60 -13.38 0.68
C GLU A 64 16.16 -13.06 2.07
N ILE A 65 17.42 -12.64 2.18
CA ILE A 65 18.02 -12.19 3.44
C ILE A 65 17.26 -11.00 4.00
N ILE A 66 16.99 -9.98 3.20
CA ILE A 66 16.24 -8.79 3.63
C ILE A 66 14.82 -9.17 4.09
N VAL A 67 14.11 -9.99 3.34
CA VAL A 67 12.75 -10.45 3.71
C VAL A 67 12.78 -11.21 5.05
N LYS A 68 13.72 -12.14 5.24
CA LYS A 68 13.89 -12.87 6.50
C LYS A 68 14.24 -11.94 7.67
N THR A 69 15.08 -10.94 7.44
CA THR A 69 15.43 -9.93 8.46
C THR A 69 14.20 -9.13 8.88
N ILE A 70 13.39 -8.68 7.92
CA ILE A 70 12.13 -7.97 8.20
C ILE A 70 11.19 -8.87 9.03
N GLN A 71 11.03 -10.14 8.64
CA GLN A 71 10.15 -11.09 9.33
C GLN A 71 10.64 -11.44 10.73
N ALA A 72 11.96 -11.57 10.93
CA ALA A 72 12.53 -11.98 12.20
C ALA A 72 12.72 -10.83 13.20
N VAL A 73 12.93 -9.61 12.72
CA VAL A 73 13.28 -8.46 13.57
C VAL A 73 12.16 -7.41 13.55
N ILE A 74 11.77 -6.92 12.39
CA ILE A 74 10.86 -5.77 12.30
C ILE A 74 9.44 -6.18 12.68
N LEU A 75 8.91 -7.26 12.11
CA LEU A 75 7.52 -7.67 12.37
C LEU A 75 7.24 -8.01 13.83
N PRO A 76 8.12 -8.70 14.58
CA PRO A 76 7.89 -8.94 16.02
C PRO A 76 7.95 -7.67 16.88
N LEU A 77 8.74 -6.67 16.48
CA LEU A 77 8.85 -5.40 17.20
C LEU A 77 7.71 -4.41 16.87
N LEU A 78 7.06 -4.58 15.73
CA LEU A 78 6.00 -3.68 15.27
C LEU A 78 4.84 -3.53 16.27
N PRO A 79 4.30 -4.59 16.92
CA PRO A 79 3.25 -4.45 17.92
C PRO A 79 3.68 -3.60 19.12
N ILE A 80 4.94 -3.72 19.56
CA ILE A 80 5.50 -2.94 20.67
C ILE A 80 5.60 -1.48 20.27
N TYR A 81 6.06 -1.21 19.07
CA TYR A 81 6.13 0.15 18.52
C TYR A 81 4.75 0.80 18.42
N ILE A 82 3.76 0.09 17.87
CA ILE A 82 2.37 0.55 17.78
C ILE A 82 1.79 0.81 19.18
N PHE A 83 2.03 -0.11 20.12
CA PHE A 83 1.61 0.08 21.50
C PHE A 83 2.19 1.36 22.11
N GLY A 84 3.48 1.62 21.89
CA GLY A 84 4.13 2.86 22.37
C GLY A 84 3.49 4.13 21.80
N ILE A 85 3.15 4.13 20.50
CA ILE A 85 2.44 5.27 19.86
C ILE A 85 1.08 5.48 20.52
N PHE A 86 0.26 4.43 20.64
CA PHE A 86 -1.07 4.54 21.25
C PHE A 86 -1.01 4.90 22.72
N PHE A 87 -0.01 4.40 23.44
CA PHE A 87 0.21 4.79 24.84
C PHE A 87 0.49 6.29 24.97
N ASN A 88 1.38 6.82 24.14
CA ASN A 88 1.68 8.25 24.12
C ASN A 88 0.45 9.09 23.76
N MET A 89 -0.30 8.68 22.74
CA MET A 89 -1.55 9.35 22.34
C MET A 89 -2.64 9.28 23.43
N THR A 90 -2.69 8.20 24.20
CA THR A 90 -3.63 8.07 25.33
C THR A 90 -3.25 8.96 26.47
N HIS A 91 -1.95 9.05 26.78
CA HIS A 91 -1.44 9.94 27.82
C HIS A 91 -1.72 11.41 27.50
N SER A 92 -1.64 11.80 26.24
CA SER A 92 -1.96 13.17 25.77
C SER A 92 -3.47 13.43 25.64
N GLY A 93 -4.35 12.46 25.93
CA GLY A 93 -5.81 12.62 25.85
C GLY A 93 -6.38 12.67 24.43
N GLN A 94 -5.55 12.49 23.40
CA GLN A 94 -5.92 12.70 21.99
C GLN A 94 -6.48 11.47 21.29
N VAL A 95 -6.39 10.29 21.92
CA VAL A 95 -6.71 9.00 21.31
C VAL A 95 -8.11 8.96 20.70
N PHE A 96 -9.13 9.40 21.42
CA PHE A 96 -10.51 9.34 20.93
C PHE A 96 -10.75 10.24 19.72
N HIS A 97 -10.15 11.44 19.72
CA HIS A 97 -10.28 12.37 18.62
C HIS A 97 -9.58 11.84 17.37
N VAL A 98 -8.35 11.38 17.50
CA VAL A 98 -7.58 10.80 16.40
C VAL A 98 -8.29 9.57 15.84
N LEU A 99 -8.77 8.66 16.70
CA LEU A 99 -9.53 7.48 16.25
C LEU A 99 -10.82 7.86 15.51
N ALA A 100 -11.56 8.86 15.98
CA ALA A 100 -12.78 9.31 15.31
C ALA A 100 -12.51 9.86 13.90
N VAL A 101 -11.42 10.62 13.74
CA VAL A 101 -10.98 11.13 12.43
C VAL A 101 -10.52 9.97 11.53
N PHE A 102 -9.70 9.06 12.08
CA PHE A 102 -9.23 7.89 11.31
C PHE A 102 -10.38 6.99 10.85
N VAL A 103 -11.39 6.75 11.67
CA VAL A 103 -12.57 5.97 11.28
C VAL A 103 -13.29 6.63 10.10
N LYS A 104 -13.44 7.95 10.11
CA LYS A 104 -14.04 8.70 8.98
C LYS A 104 -13.19 8.54 7.70
N ILE A 105 -11.87 8.71 7.81
CA ILE A 105 -10.94 8.58 6.68
C ILE A 105 -10.99 7.15 6.12
N ILE A 106 -10.92 6.13 6.98
CA ILE A 106 -11.01 4.72 6.57
C ILE A 106 -12.34 4.44 5.88
N GLY A 107 -13.46 4.97 6.40
CA GLY A 107 -14.77 4.82 5.77
C GLY A 107 -14.81 5.41 4.35
N ILE A 108 -14.25 6.60 4.15
CA ILE A 108 -14.14 7.24 2.83
C ILE A 108 -13.26 6.42 1.90
N ILE A 109 -12.08 5.98 2.38
CA ILE A 109 -11.16 5.14 1.59
C ILE A 109 -11.85 3.85 1.17
N PHE A 110 -12.58 3.19 2.07
CA PHE A 110 -13.29 1.96 1.77
C PHE A 110 -14.38 2.17 0.70
N LEU A 111 -15.13 3.26 0.79
CA LEU A 111 -16.13 3.64 -0.21
C LEU A 111 -15.48 3.91 -1.57
N MET A 112 -14.34 4.61 -1.59
CA MET A 112 -13.58 4.85 -2.81
C MET A 112 -13.02 3.55 -3.41
N HIS A 113 -12.59 2.59 -2.60
CA HIS A 113 -12.15 1.27 -3.07
C HIS A 113 -13.30 0.49 -3.73
N ILE A 114 -14.49 0.50 -3.12
CA ILE A 114 -15.67 -0.14 -3.72
C ILE A 114 -16.02 0.53 -5.05
N PHE A 115 -16.01 1.85 -5.09
CA PHE A 115 -16.25 2.61 -6.32
C PHE A 115 -15.23 2.26 -7.41
N LEU A 116 -13.92 2.26 -7.07
CA LEU A 116 -12.86 1.91 -8.00
C LEU A 116 -13.02 0.48 -8.54
N LEU A 117 -13.36 -0.47 -7.67
CA LEU A 117 -13.59 -1.86 -8.04
C LEU A 117 -14.75 -1.98 -9.03
N ILE A 118 -15.91 -1.38 -8.72
CA ILE A 118 -17.07 -1.38 -9.61
C ILE A 118 -16.71 -0.71 -10.94
N PHE A 119 -16.04 0.42 -10.92
CA PHE A 119 -15.62 1.14 -12.11
C PHE A 119 -14.72 0.30 -13.02
N GLN A 120 -13.72 -0.39 -12.45
CA GLN A 120 -12.83 -1.29 -13.22
C GLN A 120 -13.61 -2.45 -13.84
N TYR A 121 -14.54 -3.07 -13.10
CA TYR A 121 -15.37 -4.15 -13.63
C TYR A 121 -16.40 -3.67 -14.65
N CYS A 122 -16.91 -2.46 -14.53
CA CYS A 122 -17.75 -1.84 -15.55
C CYS A 122 -16.99 -1.66 -16.87
N ILE A 123 -15.78 -1.12 -16.82
CA ILE A 123 -14.94 -0.99 -18.01
C ILE A 123 -14.64 -2.36 -18.62
N ALA A 124 -14.20 -3.31 -17.81
CA ALA A 124 -13.92 -4.67 -18.29
C ALA A 124 -15.16 -5.34 -18.90
N GLY A 125 -16.32 -5.22 -18.24
CA GLY A 125 -17.58 -5.77 -18.73
C GLY A 125 -18.04 -5.15 -20.05
N LEU A 126 -17.86 -3.83 -20.23
CA LEU A 126 -18.16 -3.13 -21.47
C LEU A 126 -17.26 -3.60 -22.62
N LEU A 127 -15.95 -3.75 -22.36
CA LEU A 127 -15.00 -4.21 -23.37
C LEU A 127 -15.26 -5.64 -23.84
N VAL A 128 -15.62 -6.54 -22.89
CA VAL A 128 -15.86 -7.95 -23.17
C VAL A 128 -17.34 -8.26 -23.49
N ARG A 129 -18.22 -7.24 -23.41
CA ARG A 129 -19.68 -7.37 -23.58
C ARG A 129 -20.31 -8.40 -22.64
N LYS A 130 -19.81 -8.48 -21.40
CA LYS A 130 -20.34 -9.32 -20.33
C LYS A 130 -20.88 -8.45 -19.19
N ASN A 131 -21.79 -9.00 -18.41
CA ASN A 131 -22.34 -8.29 -17.24
C ASN A 131 -21.26 -8.09 -16.18
N PRO A 132 -20.89 -6.82 -15.84
CA PRO A 132 -19.83 -6.52 -14.90
C PRO A 132 -20.09 -7.05 -13.47
N PHE A 133 -21.36 -7.03 -13.05
CA PHE A 133 -21.73 -7.52 -11.71
C PHE A 133 -21.59 -9.05 -11.60
N ARG A 134 -21.82 -9.79 -12.70
CA ARG A 134 -21.60 -11.24 -12.74
C ARG A 134 -20.11 -11.55 -12.67
N LEU A 135 -19.30 -10.80 -13.40
CA LEU A 135 -17.82 -10.94 -13.37
C LEU A 135 -17.29 -10.66 -11.96
N LEU A 136 -17.75 -9.56 -11.35
CA LEU A 136 -17.38 -9.20 -9.99
C LEU A 136 -17.85 -10.26 -8.98
N GLY A 137 -19.08 -10.76 -9.09
CA GLY A 137 -19.63 -11.80 -8.22
C GLY A 137 -18.78 -13.08 -8.24
N THR A 138 -18.29 -13.50 -9.41
CA THR A 138 -17.37 -14.64 -9.53
C THR A 138 -16.06 -14.41 -8.78
N MET A 139 -15.59 -13.17 -8.67
CA MET A 139 -14.33 -12.83 -8.00
C MET A 139 -14.46 -12.62 -6.49
N MET A 140 -15.68 -12.64 -5.93
CA MET A 140 -15.89 -12.42 -4.47
C MET A 140 -15.06 -13.34 -3.57
N PRO A 141 -14.85 -14.65 -3.87
CA PRO A 141 -13.98 -15.48 -3.04
C PRO A 141 -12.52 -14.97 -3.00
N ALA A 142 -12.01 -14.46 -4.13
CA ALA A 142 -10.67 -13.87 -4.16
C ALA A 142 -10.62 -12.57 -3.34
N TYR A 143 -11.65 -11.75 -3.39
CA TYR A 143 -11.77 -10.53 -2.59
C TYR A 143 -11.74 -10.82 -1.08
N PHE A 144 -12.53 -11.77 -0.60
CA PHE A 144 -12.53 -12.15 0.80
C PHE A 144 -11.21 -12.80 1.24
N THR A 145 -10.58 -13.59 0.35
CA THR A 145 -9.24 -14.14 0.63
C THR A 145 -8.20 -13.02 0.76
N ALA A 146 -8.26 -12.02 -0.10
CA ALA A 146 -7.37 -10.85 -0.04
C ALA A 146 -7.56 -10.05 1.26
N LEU A 147 -8.81 -9.84 1.68
CA LEU A 147 -9.12 -9.18 2.96
C LEU A 147 -8.58 -9.95 4.17
N GLY A 148 -8.71 -11.28 4.15
CA GLY A 148 -8.26 -12.13 5.26
C GLY A 148 -6.74 -12.28 5.33
N THR A 149 -6.08 -12.45 4.19
CA THR A 149 -4.62 -12.67 4.13
C THR A 149 -3.81 -11.39 4.12
N GLN A 150 -4.43 -10.27 3.69
CA GLN A 150 -3.76 -8.98 3.45
C GLN A 150 -2.49 -9.12 2.57
N SER A 151 -2.43 -10.15 1.74
CA SER A 151 -1.30 -10.48 0.88
C SER A 151 -1.75 -10.76 -0.54
N SER A 152 -1.28 -9.95 -1.48
CA SER A 152 -1.54 -10.16 -2.91
C SER A 152 -0.95 -11.48 -3.38
N ALA A 153 0.25 -11.84 -2.92
CA ALA A 153 0.91 -13.09 -3.30
C ALA A 153 0.15 -14.33 -2.80
N ALA A 154 -0.32 -14.32 -1.55
CA ALA A 154 -1.11 -15.41 -0.98
C ALA A 154 -2.47 -15.60 -1.67
N THR A 155 -2.99 -14.55 -2.31
CA THR A 155 -4.29 -14.56 -2.99
C THR A 155 -4.20 -15.06 -4.43
N ILE A 156 -3.00 -15.12 -5.03
CA ILE A 156 -2.79 -15.52 -6.44
C ILE A 156 -3.54 -16.81 -6.82
N PRO A 157 -3.46 -17.93 -6.07
CA PRO A 157 -4.12 -19.17 -6.49
C PRO A 157 -5.65 -19.05 -6.58
N VAL A 158 -6.25 -18.31 -5.64
CA VAL A 158 -7.70 -18.10 -5.61
C VAL A 158 -8.12 -17.15 -6.73
N THR A 159 -7.37 -16.07 -6.93
CA THR A 159 -7.61 -15.10 -8.01
C THR A 159 -7.52 -15.78 -9.37
N LEU A 160 -6.50 -16.60 -9.60
CA LEU A 160 -6.31 -17.36 -10.84
C LEU A 160 -7.52 -18.27 -11.10
N LYS A 161 -7.93 -19.06 -10.11
CA LYS A 161 -9.08 -19.95 -10.24
C LYS A 161 -10.37 -19.20 -10.58
N GLN A 162 -10.63 -18.06 -9.94
CA GLN A 162 -11.84 -17.28 -10.24
C GLN A 162 -11.75 -16.57 -11.59
N THR A 163 -10.56 -16.16 -12.02
CA THR A 163 -10.34 -15.53 -13.33
C THR A 163 -10.61 -16.53 -14.47
N ILE A 164 -10.17 -17.79 -14.33
CA ILE A 164 -10.50 -18.87 -15.27
C ILE A 164 -12.02 -19.13 -15.31
N ARG A 165 -12.71 -19.06 -14.15
CA ARG A 165 -14.17 -19.15 -14.10
C ARG A 165 -14.89 -18.01 -14.83
N ASN A 166 -14.26 -16.86 -14.95
CA ASN A 166 -14.72 -15.73 -15.75
C ASN A 166 -14.42 -15.93 -17.25
N GLU A 167 -14.00 -17.14 -17.65
CA GLU A 167 -13.73 -17.54 -19.03
C GLU A 167 -12.50 -16.82 -19.65
N VAL A 168 -11.54 -16.43 -18.81
CA VAL A 168 -10.25 -15.96 -19.28
C VAL A 168 -9.36 -17.14 -19.59
N HIS A 169 -8.66 -17.10 -20.72
CA HIS A 169 -7.77 -18.17 -21.15
C HIS A 169 -6.69 -18.46 -20.11
N GLU A 170 -6.49 -19.74 -19.77
CA GLU A 170 -5.63 -20.17 -18.65
C GLU A 170 -4.19 -19.68 -18.79
N GLY A 171 -3.60 -19.73 -19.99
CA GLY A 171 -2.24 -19.25 -20.23
C GLY A 171 -2.09 -17.76 -20.00
N ILE A 172 -3.10 -16.96 -20.37
CA ILE A 172 -3.10 -15.51 -20.11
C ILE A 172 -3.28 -15.24 -18.62
N ALA A 173 -4.24 -15.89 -17.99
CA ALA A 173 -4.49 -15.73 -16.56
C ALA A 173 -3.27 -16.14 -15.73
N GLY A 174 -2.63 -17.28 -16.07
CA GLY A 174 -1.44 -17.79 -15.38
C GLY A 174 -0.23 -16.87 -15.46
N PHE A 175 -0.13 -16.04 -16.50
CA PHE A 175 0.92 -15.03 -16.63
C PHE A 175 0.53 -13.70 -15.96
N VAL A 176 -0.66 -13.18 -16.27
CA VAL A 176 -1.08 -11.83 -15.86
C VAL A 176 -1.36 -11.74 -14.36
N ILE A 177 -1.98 -12.76 -13.76
CA ILE A 177 -2.36 -12.70 -12.34
C ILE A 177 -1.14 -12.58 -11.41
N PRO A 178 -0.10 -13.44 -11.52
CA PRO A 178 1.11 -13.28 -10.70
C PRO A 178 1.84 -11.96 -10.98
N LEU A 179 1.90 -11.53 -12.24
CA LEU A 179 2.52 -10.26 -12.60
C LEU A 179 1.78 -9.07 -11.98
N CYS A 180 0.47 -9.00 -12.13
CA CYS A 180 -0.34 -7.90 -11.61
C CYS A 180 -0.43 -7.91 -10.08
N ALA A 181 -0.25 -9.04 -9.41
CA ALA A 181 -0.22 -9.10 -7.96
C ALA A 181 0.87 -8.23 -7.32
N THR A 182 1.93 -7.94 -8.06
CA THR A 182 3.04 -7.09 -7.60
C THR A 182 3.08 -5.71 -8.26
N ILE A 183 2.53 -5.56 -9.47
CA ILE A 183 2.62 -4.32 -10.24
C ILE A 183 1.35 -3.47 -10.10
N HIS A 184 0.16 -4.10 -10.06
CA HIS A 184 -1.10 -3.38 -10.05
C HIS A 184 -1.61 -3.11 -8.62
N LEU A 185 -1.11 -2.05 -8.01
CA LEU A 185 -1.39 -1.66 -6.63
C LEU A 185 -2.26 -0.39 -6.54
N SER A 186 -3.27 -0.28 -7.42
CA SER A 186 -4.17 0.89 -7.49
C SER A 186 -4.88 1.20 -6.17
N GLY A 187 -5.29 0.17 -5.42
CA GLY A 187 -5.92 0.33 -4.12
C GLY A 187 -4.98 0.90 -3.06
N SER A 188 -3.74 0.41 -3.01
CA SER A 188 -2.72 0.92 -2.07
C SER A 188 -2.33 2.36 -2.41
N THR A 189 -2.14 2.67 -3.68
CA THR A 189 -1.87 4.03 -4.15
C THR A 189 -2.99 5.00 -3.73
N LEU A 190 -4.24 4.62 -3.96
CA LEU A 190 -5.41 5.42 -3.55
C LEU A 190 -5.44 5.64 -2.04
N LYS A 191 -5.18 4.61 -1.25
CA LYS A 191 -5.11 4.70 0.23
C LYS A 191 -4.03 5.67 0.69
N ILE A 192 -2.81 5.55 0.15
CA ILE A 192 -1.67 6.40 0.52
C ILE A 192 -1.96 7.87 0.18
N VAL A 193 -2.47 8.14 -1.03
CA VAL A 193 -2.82 9.51 -1.46
C VAL A 193 -3.93 10.09 -0.59
N ALA A 194 -4.97 9.30 -0.29
CA ALA A 194 -6.07 9.75 0.56
C ALA A 194 -5.61 10.05 2.00
N CYS A 195 -4.73 9.21 2.58
CA CYS A 195 -4.16 9.45 3.90
C CYS A 195 -3.25 10.68 3.91
N ALA A 196 -2.41 10.87 2.89
CA ALA A 196 -1.54 12.02 2.76
C ALA A 196 -2.36 13.32 2.67
N LEU A 197 -3.39 13.33 1.80
CA LEU A 197 -4.28 14.48 1.66
C LEU A 197 -5.01 14.78 2.97
N ALA A 198 -5.55 13.76 3.63
CA ALA A 198 -6.24 13.93 4.90
C ALA A 198 -5.31 14.51 5.98
N LEU A 199 -4.07 14.04 6.06
CA LEU A 199 -3.07 14.56 7.00
C LEU A 199 -2.74 16.03 6.71
N MET A 200 -2.52 16.39 5.44
CA MET A 200 -2.25 17.78 5.06
C MET A 200 -3.43 18.70 5.38
N MET A 201 -4.67 18.23 5.13
CA MET A 201 -5.88 18.98 5.51
C MET A 201 -5.99 19.17 7.03
N MET A 202 -5.65 18.15 7.83
CA MET A 202 -5.66 18.24 9.28
C MET A 202 -4.59 19.19 9.82
N GLN A 203 -3.44 19.25 9.18
CA GLN A 203 -2.31 20.10 9.58
C GLN A 203 -2.35 21.51 8.97
N ASN A 204 -3.41 21.84 8.20
CA ASN A 204 -3.52 23.08 7.44
C ASN A 204 -2.31 23.35 6.54
N ILE A 205 -1.65 22.28 6.06
CA ILE A 205 -0.55 22.39 5.10
C ILE A 205 -1.14 22.72 3.74
N PRO A 206 -0.65 23.73 3.04
CA PRO A 206 -1.14 24.08 1.71
C PRO A 206 -0.84 22.93 0.73
N TYR A 207 -1.82 22.61 -0.10
CA TYR A 207 -1.70 21.59 -1.13
C TYR A 207 -2.34 22.09 -2.43
N ASP A 208 -1.76 21.68 -3.54
CA ASP A 208 -2.29 21.98 -4.86
C ASP A 208 -2.34 20.71 -5.74
N PHE A 209 -3.00 20.85 -6.89
CA PHE A 209 -3.13 19.75 -7.85
C PHE A 209 -1.77 19.33 -8.43
N GLN A 210 -0.88 20.28 -8.70
CA GLN A 210 0.43 19.99 -9.31
C GLN A 210 1.31 19.16 -8.37
N MET A 211 1.34 19.52 -7.09
CA MET A 211 2.06 18.77 -6.06
C MET A 211 1.55 17.33 -5.95
N PHE A 212 0.21 17.15 -5.87
CA PHE A 212 -0.39 15.81 -5.80
C PHE A 212 -0.21 15.01 -7.09
N ALA A 213 -0.26 15.64 -8.27
CA ALA A 213 0.01 14.97 -9.53
C ALA A 213 1.45 14.42 -9.57
N GLY A 214 2.44 15.21 -9.14
CA GLY A 214 3.83 14.77 -8.99
C GLY A 214 3.98 13.64 -7.98
N PHE A 215 3.35 13.77 -6.81
CA PHE A 215 3.34 12.74 -5.79
C PHE A 215 2.72 11.42 -6.27
N ILE A 216 1.57 11.47 -6.94
CA ILE A 216 0.89 10.28 -7.49
C ILE A 216 1.74 9.61 -8.55
N PHE A 217 2.39 10.39 -9.43
CA PHE A 217 3.28 9.85 -10.45
C PHE A 217 4.48 9.13 -9.82
N MET A 218 5.17 9.78 -8.88
CA MET A 218 6.28 9.17 -8.13
C MET A 218 5.83 7.92 -7.36
N LEU A 219 4.68 7.99 -6.72
CA LEU A 219 4.11 6.86 -5.99
C LEU A 219 3.80 5.70 -6.94
N GLY A 220 3.25 5.96 -8.13
CA GLY A 220 2.99 4.94 -9.14
C GLY A 220 4.26 4.20 -9.58
N VAL A 221 5.37 4.91 -9.73
CA VAL A 221 6.66 4.30 -10.06
C VAL A 221 7.21 3.49 -8.88
N THR A 222 7.16 4.02 -7.66
CA THR A 222 7.71 3.35 -6.48
C THR A 222 6.91 2.12 -6.06
N MET A 223 5.59 2.14 -6.25
CA MET A 223 4.71 1.02 -5.88
C MET A 223 4.92 -0.24 -6.74
N VAL A 224 5.51 -0.13 -7.93
CA VAL A 224 5.87 -1.31 -8.76
C VAL A 224 6.87 -2.22 -8.04
N VAL A 225 7.65 -1.69 -7.11
CA VAL A 225 8.67 -2.43 -6.35
C VAL A 225 8.15 -2.93 -5.00
N ALA A 226 6.92 -2.56 -4.64
CA ALA A 226 6.34 -2.93 -3.35
C ALA A 226 6.17 -4.46 -3.22
N PRO A 227 6.62 -5.06 -2.12
CA PRO A 227 6.48 -6.50 -1.91
C PRO A 227 5.00 -6.87 -1.65
N GLY A 228 4.51 -7.92 -2.30
CA GLY A 228 3.14 -8.45 -2.10
C GLY A 228 2.98 -9.29 -0.84
N VAL A 229 3.65 -8.92 0.26
CA VAL A 229 3.63 -9.62 1.56
C VAL A 229 2.52 -9.06 2.48
N PRO A 230 2.10 -9.80 3.52
CA PRO A 230 1.11 -9.32 4.48
C PRO A 230 1.53 -7.98 5.10
N GLY A 231 0.64 -6.98 5.00
CA GLY A 231 0.90 -5.62 5.52
C GLY A 231 1.77 -4.73 4.64
N GLY A 232 2.19 -5.22 3.47
CA GLY A 232 2.97 -4.46 2.47
C GLY A 232 2.13 -3.58 1.57
#